data_47521d09445921dd58fccd1f6c1e72b2
#
_entry.id   47521d09445921dd58fccd1f6c1e72b2
#
_cell.length_a   1.000
_cell.length_b   1.000
_cell.length_c   1.000
_cell.angle_alpha   90.00
_cell.angle_beta   90.00
_cell.angle_gamma   90.00
#
_symmetry.space_group_name_H-M   'P 1'
#
loop_
_entity.id
_entity.type
_entity.pdbx_description
1 polymer ?
#
loop_
_entity_poly.entity_id
_entity_poly.type
_entity_poly.pdbx_seq_one_letter_code
_entity_poly.pdbx_strand_id
1 'polypeptide(L)'
;ASDVYKRQVYGEPHEIPIPETHPKNPINPYGLSKHFFEQILAAYNAAYGLKYVSLRYFNAAGADPKGCLGESHHPETHLIPLVLQTALGHRDEVRIFGSSYPTPDGTCVRDYVHVRDLAEAHVLALGHLLSGAESICLNLGTGRGYSVREVVELCQQICQKPIPHRDVEPRPGDPPELVASGDLARQILKWNPHYSLEEIIATAWIWHQNPKF
;
A
#
# COMPACT_ATOMS: atom_id res chain seq x y z
N ALA A 1 8.86 7.60 15.71
CA ALA A 1 8.06 6.37 15.65
C ALA A 1 7.14 6.47 14.44
N SER A 2 7.64 6.01 13.36
CA SER A 2 7.09 6.26 12.04
C SER A 2 6.38 5.02 11.50
N ASP A 3 5.58 5.24 10.59
CA ASP A 3 4.94 4.57 9.46
C ASP A 3 5.17 3.09 9.13
N VAL A 4 5.99 2.36 9.84
CA VAL A 4 6.13 0.89 9.72
C VAL A 4 4.81 0.17 10.03
N TYR A 5 3.84 0.90 10.53
CA TYR A 5 2.66 0.36 11.20
C TYR A 5 1.37 0.34 10.38
N LYS A 6 1.38 0.73 9.11
CA LYS A 6 0.14 1.00 8.35
C LYS A 6 -0.62 -0.22 7.81
N ARG A 7 -0.10 -1.47 7.86
CA ARG A 7 -0.62 -2.58 7.04
C ARG A 7 -1.09 -3.83 7.76
N GLN A 8 -1.34 -3.79 9.06
CA GLN A 8 -1.28 -5.05 9.81
C GLN A 8 -2.53 -5.40 10.60
N VAL A 9 -3.66 -5.45 9.92
CA VAL A 9 -4.82 -6.17 10.47
C VAL A 9 -4.48 -7.66 10.61
N TYR A 10 -3.64 -8.20 9.71
CA TYR A 10 -3.32 -9.62 9.63
C TYR A 10 -2.15 -10.07 10.53
N GLY A 11 -1.22 -9.16 10.88
CA GLY A 11 0.03 -9.52 11.56
C GLY A 11 1.03 -10.18 10.62
N GLU A 12 1.75 -11.19 11.10
CA GLU A 12 2.66 -11.99 10.27
C GLU A 12 1.85 -12.95 9.38
N PRO A 13 2.02 -12.88 8.05
CA PRO A 13 1.25 -13.72 7.16
C PRO A 13 1.73 -15.17 7.17
N HIS A 14 0.77 -16.10 7.19
CA HIS A 14 1.04 -17.53 7.07
C HIS A 14 0.92 -18.05 5.63
N GLU A 15 0.29 -17.26 4.77
CA GLU A 15 0.17 -17.54 3.33
C GLU A 15 0.21 -16.24 2.52
N ILE A 16 0.75 -16.32 1.32
CA ILE A 16 0.91 -15.19 0.39
C ILE A 16 0.53 -15.68 -1.01
N PRO A 17 -0.32 -14.92 -1.74
CA PRO A 17 -0.99 -13.66 -1.33
C PRO A 17 -1.99 -13.83 -0.19
N ILE A 18 -2.09 -12.83 0.71
CA ILE A 18 -2.93 -12.86 1.91
C ILE A 18 -4.42 -12.74 1.53
N PRO A 19 -5.28 -13.73 1.79
CA PRO A 19 -6.71 -13.64 1.54
C PRO A 19 -7.45 -12.96 2.70
N GLU A 20 -8.71 -12.57 2.51
CA GLU A 20 -9.55 -11.98 3.55
C GLU A 20 -9.88 -12.94 4.70
N THR A 21 -9.79 -14.24 4.44
CA THR A 21 -9.99 -15.34 5.43
C THR A 21 -8.81 -15.51 6.38
N HIS A 22 -7.64 -14.92 6.05
CA HIS A 22 -6.45 -14.99 6.91
C HIS A 22 -6.76 -14.50 8.33
N PRO A 23 -6.23 -15.15 9.38
CA PRO A 23 -6.40 -14.71 10.76
C PRO A 23 -5.99 -13.25 10.96
N LYS A 24 -6.75 -12.54 11.79
CA LYS A 24 -6.48 -11.14 12.14
C LYS A 24 -5.76 -11.10 13.48
N ASN A 25 -4.46 -10.93 13.44
CA ASN A 25 -3.61 -10.88 14.63
C ASN A 25 -2.65 -9.68 14.55
N PRO A 26 -3.18 -8.44 14.68
CA PRO A 26 -2.38 -7.24 14.55
C PRO A 26 -1.29 -7.18 15.63
N ILE A 27 -0.05 -6.94 15.23
CA ILE A 27 1.13 -6.92 16.10
C ILE A 27 1.54 -5.50 16.53
N ASN A 28 0.74 -4.49 16.19
CA ASN A 28 1.04 -3.10 16.52
C ASN A 28 -0.24 -2.27 16.74
N PRO A 29 -0.14 -1.12 17.45
CA PRO A 29 -1.30 -0.29 17.79
C PRO A 29 -2.12 0.19 16.60
N TYR A 30 -1.48 0.49 15.47
CA TYR A 30 -2.19 0.94 14.28
C TYR A 30 -3.04 -0.17 13.67
N GLY A 31 -2.46 -1.37 13.43
CA GLY A 31 -3.21 -2.52 12.95
C GLY A 31 -4.35 -2.89 13.90
N LEU A 32 -4.10 -2.83 15.21
CA LEU A 32 -5.11 -3.06 16.24
C LEU A 32 -6.26 -2.04 16.15
N SER A 33 -5.97 -0.75 15.97
CA SER A 33 -7.00 0.28 15.82
C SER A 33 -7.88 0.06 14.57
N LYS A 34 -7.28 -0.40 13.46
CA LYS A 34 -8.02 -0.74 12.25
C LYS A 34 -8.90 -1.98 12.44
N HIS A 35 -8.38 -3.00 13.12
CA HIS A 35 -9.16 -4.19 13.45
C HIS A 35 -10.34 -3.86 14.39
N PHE A 36 -10.12 -3.04 15.42
CA PHE A 36 -11.21 -2.57 16.28
C PHE A 36 -12.29 -1.81 15.49
N PHE A 37 -11.88 -0.96 14.56
CA PHE A 37 -12.85 -0.24 13.73
C PHE A 37 -13.71 -1.18 12.89
N GLU A 38 -13.15 -2.23 12.31
CA GLU A 38 -13.93 -3.27 11.62
C GLU A 38 -14.91 -4.00 12.54
N GLN A 39 -14.50 -4.30 13.78
CA GLN A 39 -15.39 -4.90 14.78
C GLN A 39 -16.53 -3.97 15.19
N ILE A 40 -16.25 -2.67 15.34
CA ILE A 40 -17.26 -1.64 15.59
C ILE A 40 -18.26 -1.60 14.43
N LEU A 41 -17.81 -1.57 13.18
CA LEU A 41 -18.68 -1.58 12.01
C LEU A 41 -19.57 -2.82 11.97
N ALA A 42 -19.03 -3.99 12.28
CA ALA A 42 -19.80 -5.23 12.36
C ALA A 42 -20.89 -5.17 13.47
N ALA A 43 -20.54 -4.62 14.63
CA ALA A 43 -21.50 -4.44 15.74
C ALA A 43 -22.61 -3.45 15.37
N TYR A 44 -22.27 -2.34 14.71
CA TYR A 44 -23.28 -1.36 14.22
C TYR A 44 -24.15 -1.96 13.11
N ASN A 45 -23.58 -2.78 12.24
CA ASN A 45 -24.38 -3.49 11.25
C ASN A 45 -25.40 -4.42 11.92
N ALA A 46 -24.96 -5.21 12.91
CA ALA A 46 -25.84 -6.13 13.64
C ALA A 46 -26.93 -5.38 14.45
N ALA A 47 -26.58 -4.27 15.11
CA ALA A 47 -27.50 -3.56 16.00
C ALA A 47 -28.44 -2.60 15.26
N TYR A 48 -28.00 -1.99 14.19
CA TYR A 48 -28.70 -0.86 13.53
C TYR A 48 -28.85 -1.04 12.03
N GLY A 49 -28.38 -2.13 11.44
CA GLY A 49 -28.43 -2.35 9.99
C GLY A 49 -27.51 -1.46 9.18
N LEU A 50 -26.51 -0.83 9.81
CA LEU A 50 -25.53 0.01 9.10
C LEU A 50 -24.72 -0.84 8.13
N LYS A 51 -24.90 -0.66 6.84
CA LYS A 51 -24.12 -1.35 5.81
C LYS A 51 -22.76 -0.69 5.60
N TYR A 52 -21.70 -1.50 5.38
CA TYR A 52 -20.35 -1.01 5.17
C TYR A 52 -19.55 -1.88 4.19
N VAL A 53 -18.56 -1.28 3.54
CA VAL A 53 -17.47 -1.99 2.88
C VAL A 53 -16.16 -1.52 3.50
N SER A 54 -15.40 -2.44 4.10
CA SER A 54 -14.05 -2.17 4.60
C SER A 54 -13.03 -2.52 3.52
N LEU A 55 -12.33 -1.52 3.01
CA LEU A 55 -11.30 -1.70 1.98
C LEU A 55 -9.92 -1.72 2.62
N ARG A 56 -9.25 -2.88 2.57
CA ARG A 56 -7.91 -3.11 3.11
C ARG A 56 -6.88 -3.01 1.99
N TYR A 57 -6.35 -1.81 1.77
CA TYR A 57 -5.29 -1.61 0.76
C TYR A 57 -3.90 -1.63 1.40
N PHE A 58 -2.92 -2.12 0.62
CA PHE A 58 -1.55 -2.34 1.10
C PHE A 58 -0.71 -1.08 0.96
N ASN A 59 0.01 -0.88 -0.14
CA ASN A 59 0.77 0.35 -0.33
C ASN A 59 0.10 1.22 -1.39
N ALA A 60 -0.69 2.20 -0.94
CA ALA A 60 -1.15 3.26 -1.83
C ALA A 60 0.05 4.05 -2.35
N ALA A 61 0.16 4.21 -3.65
CA ALA A 61 1.27 4.93 -4.27
C ALA A 61 0.85 5.56 -5.62
N GLY A 62 1.72 6.35 -6.19
CA GLY A 62 1.42 7.11 -7.40
C GLY A 62 0.75 8.45 -7.14
N ALA A 63 0.40 9.12 -8.22
CA ALA A 63 -0.27 10.42 -8.20
C ALA A 63 -1.30 10.51 -9.33
N ASP A 64 -2.09 11.56 -9.37
CA ASP A 64 -2.96 11.83 -10.51
C ASP A 64 -2.14 11.91 -11.80
N PRO A 65 -2.45 11.13 -12.86
CA PRO A 65 -1.70 11.14 -14.12
C PRO A 65 -1.59 12.52 -14.78
N LYS A 66 -2.50 13.44 -14.46
CA LYS A 66 -2.47 14.83 -14.93
C LYS A 66 -1.60 15.73 -14.05
N GLY A 67 -0.98 15.20 -12.99
CA GLY A 67 -0.17 15.95 -12.04
C GLY A 67 -0.95 17.02 -11.26
N CYS A 68 -2.26 16.83 -11.07
CA CYS A 68 -3.10 17.77 -10.32
C CYS A 68 -3.11 17.50 -8.82
N LEU A 69 -2.98 16.23 -8.44
CA LEU A 69 -3.02 15.75 -7.06
C LEU A 69 -1.92 14.71 -6.84
N GLY A 70 -1.33 14.70 -5.66
CA GLY A 70 -0.33 13.71 -5.27
C GLY A 70 -0.10 13.72 -3.77
N GLU A 71 0.79 12.85 -3.34
CA GLU A 71 1.14 12.68 -1.94
C GLU A 71 2.02 13.83 -1.45
N SER A 72 1.65 14.40 -0.29
CA SER A 72 2.45 15.43 0.40
C SER A 72 2.36 15.20 1.90
N HIS A 73 3.38 14.58 2.48
CA HIS A 73 3.48 14.32 3.91
C HIS A 73 4.65 15.06 4.55
N HIS A 74 4.47 15.52 5.77
CA HIS A 74 5.54 16.09 6.58
C HIS A 74 5.48 15.53 8.02
N PRO A 75 6.45 14.70 8.43
CA PRO A 75 7.55 14.13 7.66
C PRO A 75 7.10 13.04 6.66
N GLU A 76 7.80 12.93 5.53
CA GLU A 76 7.59 11.85 4.57
C GLU A 76 8.26 10.56 5.02
N THR A 77 7.60 9.44 4.81
CA THR A 77 8.03 8.13 5.32
C THR A 77 7.78 6.97 4.34
N HIS A 78 7.04 7.21 3.26
CA HIS A 78 6.77 6.19 2.25
C HIS A 78 7.95 6.03 1.29
N LEU A 79 8.21 4.77 0.87
CA LEU A 79 9.39 4.42 0.10
C LEU A 79 9.50 5.21 -1.21
N ILE A 80 8.48 5.15 -2.08
CA ILE A 80 8.54 5.79 -3.39
C ILE A 80 8.80 7.30 -3.29
N PRO A 81 8.06 8.08 -2.48
CA PRO A 81 8.39 9.48 -2.25
C PRO A 81 9.81 9.74 -1.76
N LEU A 82 10.30 8.94 -0.80
CA LEU A 82 11.67 9.09 -0.28
C LEU A 82 12.73 8.84 -1.37
N VAL A 83 12.52 7.83 -2.21
CA VAL A 83 13.40 7.51 -3.34
C VAL A 83 13.38 8.65 -4.35
N LEU A 84 12.20 9.19 -4.68
CA LEU A 84 12.04 10.31 -5.63
C LEU A 84 12.62 11.62 -5.08
N GLN A 85 12.49 11.90 -3.78
CA GLN A 85 13.15 13.04 -3.13
C GLN A 85 14.68 12.94 -3.21
N THR A 86 15.23 11.70 -3.11
CA THR A 86 16.67 11.48 -3.32
C THR A 86 17.07 11.75 -4.76
N ALA A 87 16.28 11.30 -5.74
CA ALA A 87 16.50 11.60 -7.16
C ALA A 87 16.44 13.12 -7.48
N LEU A 88 15.66 13.89 -6.71
CA LEU A 88 15.58 15.36 -6.82
C LEU A 88 16.72 16.09 -6.09
N GLY A 89 17.54 15.38 -5.31
CA GLY A 89 18.61 15.99 -4.50
C GLY A 89 18.10 16.62 -3.19
N HIS A 90 16.87 16.36 -2.80
CA HIS A 90 16.32 16.82 -1.50
C HIS A 90 16.76 15.95 -0.33
N ARG A 91 17.39 14.80 -0.61
CA ARG A 91 17.95 13.85 0.35
C ARG A 91 19.27 13.30 -0.20
N ASP A 92 20.19 13.00 0.72
CA ASP A 92 21.52 12.50 0.34
C ASP A 92 21.44 11.02 -0.11
N GLU A 93 20.63 10.20 0.54
CA GLU A 93 20.53 8.76 0.29
C GLU A 93 19.17 8.16 0.69
N VAL A 94 18.85 7.02 0.10
CA VAL A 94 17.79 6.11 0.55
C VAL A 94 18.37 5.10 1.53
N ARG A 95 17.69 4.84 2.65
CA ARG A 95 18.05 3.78 3.59
C ARG A 95 17.19 2.55 3.33
N ILE A 96 17.83 1.44 3.00
CA ILE A 96 17.18 0.13 2.83
C ILE A 96 17.26 -0.61 4.17
N PHE A 97 16.12 -0.80 4.81
CA PHE A 97 16.04 -1.40 6.14
C PHE A 97 16.00 -2.93 6.06
N GLY A 98 17.12 -3.57 6.35
CA GLY A 98 17.32 -5.01 6.28
C GLY A 98 17.64 -5.49 4.85
N SER A 99 18.67 -6.33 4.75
CA SER A 99 19.16 -6.94 3.50
C SER A 99 19.39 -8.45 3.63
N SER A 100 18.80 -9.06 4.66
CA SER A 100 18.93 -10.49 4.95
C SER A 100 17.58 -11.19 5.19
N TYR A 101 16.49 -10.60 4.75
CA TYR A 101 15.17 -11.24 4.78
C TYR A 101 15.14 -12.47 3.85
N PRO A 102 14.29 -13.48 4.12
CA PRO A 102 14.12 -14.66 3.26
C PRO A 102 13.31 -14.31 1.98
N THR A 103 13.84 -13.37 1.20
CA THR A 103 13.28 -12.85 -0.05
C THR A 103 14.35 -12.93 -1.15
N PRO A 104 14.02 -12.85 -2.44
CA PRO A 104 14.99 -13.07 -3.53
C PRO A 104 16.25 -12.21 -3.47
N ASP A 105 16.14 -10.95 -3.03
CA ASP A 105 17.27 -10.01 -2.93
C ASP A 105 17.61 -9.60 -1.49
N GLY A 106 16.97 -10.24 -0.51
CA GLY A 106 17.18 -9.99 0.91
C GLY A 106 16.43 -8.77 1.45
N THR A 107 15.72 -8.01 0.63
CA THR A 107 14.95 -6.84 1.09
C THR A 107 13.45 -7.15 1.19
N CYS A 108 12.71 -6.35 1.96
CA CYS A 108 11.27 -6.56 2.11
C CYS A 108 10.50 -6.46 0.80
N VAL A 109 9.49 -7.32 0.62
CA VAL A 109 8.60 -7.33 -0.54
C VAL A 109 7.24 -6.73 -0.18
N ARG A 110 6.72 -5.84 -1.01
CA ARG A 110 5.46 -5.11 -0.80
C ARG A 110 4.61 -5.05 -2.06
N ASP A 111 3.29 -5.05 -1.88
CA ASP A 111 2.28 -4.88 -2.93
C ASP A 111 1.92 -3.38 -3.02
N TYR A 112 2.05 -2.80 -4.20
CA TYR A 112 1.77 -1.39 -4.49
C TYR A 112 0.53 -1.27 -5.34
N VAL A 113 -0.38 -0.39 -4.93
CA VAL A 113 -1.63 -0.13 -5.63
C VAL A 113 -1.73 1.36 -5.96
N HIS A 114 -2.00 1.68 -7.20
CA HIS A 114 -2.12 3.06 -7.65
C HIS A 114 -3.30 3.76 -6.98
N VAL A 115 -3.12 5.01 -6.57
CA VAL A 115 -4.18 5.80 -5.90
C VAL A 115 -5.44 5.96 -6.75
N ARG A 116 -5.33 5.93 -8.09
CA ARG A 116 -6.49 5.94 -9.01
C ARG A 116 -7.27 4.63 -8.95
N ASP A 117 -6.60 3.48 -8.91
CA ASP A 117 -7.25 2.17 -8.76
C ASP A 117 -7.97 2.09 -7.39
N LEU A 118 -7.35 2.65 -6.34
CA LEU A 118 -8.00 2.75 -5.03
C LEU A 118 -9.24 3.66 -5.06
N ALA A 119 -9.16 4.81 -5.73
CA ALA A 119 -10.30 5.70 -5.88
C ALA A 119 -11.46 5.01 -6.62
N GLU A 120 -11.18 4.27 -7.67
CA GLU A 120 -12.17 3.45 -8.38
C GLU A 120 -12.80 2.41 -7.46
N ALA A 121 -12.00 1.69 -6.66
CA ALA A 121 -12.51 0.72 -5.69
C ALA A 121 -13.51 1.35 -4.69
N HIS A 122 -13.27 2.59 -4.25
CA HIS A 122 -14.20 3.31 -3.36
C HIS A 122 -15.53 3.61 -4.06
N VAL A 123 -15.49 4.03 -5.33
CA VAL A 123 -16.71 4.28 -6.13
C VAL A 123 -17.51 2.99 -6.32
N LEU A 124 -16.81 1.89 -6.66
CA LEU A 124 -17.45 0.58 -6.82
C LEU A 124 -18.03 0.06 -5.50
N ALA A 125 -17.33 0.24 -4.38
CA ALA A 125 -17.81 -0.11 -3.05
C ALA A 125 -19.07 0.68 -2.67
N LEU A 126 -19.12 1.97 -2.98
CA LEU A 126 -20.34 2.79 -2.80
C LEU A 126 -21.48 2.26 -3.65
N GLY A 127 -21.24 1.93 -4.93
CA GLY A 127 -22.23 1.32 -5.82
C GLY A 127 -22.77 0.00 -5.27
N HIS A 128 -21.89 -0.84 -4.71
CA HIS A 128 -22.25 -2.10 -4.04
C HIS A 128 -23.23 -1.85 -2.87
N LEU A 129 -22.94 -0.89 -2.01
CA LEU A 129 -23.84 -0.54 -0.90
C LEU A 129 -25.18 0.03 -1.39
N LEU A 130 -25.17 0.91 -2.39
CA LEU A 130 -26.38 1.52 -2.94
C LEU A 130 -27.29 0.49 -3.65
N SER A 131 -26.75 -0.63 -4.13
CA SER A 131 -27.54 -1.76 -4.66
C SER A 131 -28.23 -2.58 -3.58
N GLY A 132 -28.04 -2.27 -2.29
CA GLY A 132 -28.62 -3.01 -1.17
C GLY A 132 -27.84 -4.25 -0.77
N ALA A 133 -26.60 -4.40 -1.25
CA ALA A 133 -25.76 -5.55 -0.95
C ALA A 133 -25.29 -5.60 0.52
N GLU A 134 -24.83 -6.77 0.94
CA GLU A 134 -24.41 -7.01 2.31
C GLU A 134 -23.04 -6.38 2.61
N SER A 135 -22.81 -6.10 3.90
CA SER A 135 -21.53 -5.58 4.39
C SER A 135 -20.40 -6.57 4.15
N ILE A 136 -19.24 -6.07 3.75
CA ILE A 136 -18.10 -6.91 3.42
C ILE A 136 -16.75 -6.22 3.70
N CYS A 137 -15.71 -7.03 3.96
CA CYS A 137 -14.32 -6.58 4.01
C CYS A 137 -13.59 -7.12 2.78
N LEU A 138 -12.85 -6.29 2.08
CA LEU A 138 -12.17 -6.63 0.83
C LEU A 138 -10.72 -6.18 0.86
N ASN A 139 -9.80 -7.04 0.43
CA ASN A 139 -8.43 -6.65 0.17
C ASN A 139 -8.32 -5.96 -1.20
N LEU A 140 -7.59 -4.87 -1.23
CA LEU A 140 -7.20 -4.20 -2.46
C LEU A 140 -5.69 -4.38 -2.65
N GLY A 141 -5.32 -5.45 -3.34
CA GLY A 141 -3.96 -5.79 -3.72
C GLY A 141 -3.89 -6.22 -5.17
N THR A 142 -2.71 -6.12 -5.75
CA THR A 142 -2.45 -6.56 -7.12
C THR A 142 -2.20 -8.07 -7.20
N GLY A 143 -1.86 -8.69 -6.06
CA GLY A 143 -1.39 -10.07 -5.98
C GLY A 143 0.09 -10.20 -6.38
N ARG A 144 0.78 -9.09 -6.63
CA ARG A 144 2.19 -9.04 -6.99
C ARG A 144 2.98 -8.17 -6.02
N GLY A 145 4.07 -8.73 -5.50
CA GLY A 145 5.00 -8.03 -4.65
C GLY A 145 6.21 -7.51 -5.42
N TYR A 146 6.80 -6.43 -4.92
CA TYR A 146 8.08 -5.88 -5.40
C TYR A 146 8.98 -5.63 -4.21
N SER A 147 10.24 -5.97 -4.35
CA SER A 147 11.24 -5.74 -3.31
C SER A 147 11.60 -4.24 -3.20
N VAL A 148 12.19 -3.86 -2.07
CA VAL A 148 12.66 -2.47 -1.91
C VAL A 148 13.72 -2.14 -2.95
N ARG A 149 14.63 -3.08 -3.29
CA ARG A 149 15.66 -2.86 -4.32
C ARG A 149 15.06 -2.71 -5.70
N GLU A 150 14.12 -3.57 -6.09
CA GLU A 150 13.39 -3.46 -7.37
C GLU A 150 12.74 -2.08 -7.51
N VAL A 151 12.11 -1.55 -6.45
CA VAL A 151 11.52 -0.21 -6.47
C VAL A 151 12.59 0.87 -6.67
N VAL A 152 13.71 0.79 -5.96
CA VAL A 152 14.81 1.77 -6.11
C VAL A 152 15.40 1.74 -7.52
N GLU A 153 15.67 0.55 -8.06
CA GLU A 153 16.20 0.37 -9.40
C GLU A 153 15.25 0.89 -10.47
N LEU A 154 13.97 0.61 -10.33
CA LEU A 154 12.95 1.09 -11.25
C LEU A 154 12.79 2.63 -11.19
N CYS A 155 12.88 3.22 -9.99
CA CYS A 155 12.92 4.67 -9.85
C CYS A 155 14.15 5.27 -10.54
N GLN A 156 15.33 4.64 -10.43
CA GLN A 156 16.54 5.11 -11.16
C GLN A 156 16.33 5.12 -12.67
N GLN A 157 15.71 4.07 -13.19
CA GLN A 157 15.42 3.95 -14.63
C GLN A 157 14.42 5.03 -15.10
N ILE A 158 13.33 5.24 -14.35
CA ILE A 158 12.27 6.20 -14.71
C ILE A 158 12.76 7.64 -14.56
N CYS A 159 13.45 7.97 -13.47
CA CYS A 159 13.99 9.31 -13.23
C CYS A 159 15.22 9.63 -14.08
N GLN A 160 15.88 8.62 -14.66
CA GLN A 160 17.17 8.72 -15.34
C GLN A 160 18.23 9.45 -14.51
N LYS A 161 18.24 9.16 -13.20
CA LYS A 161 19.15 9.75 -12.22
C LYS A 161 19.70 8.66 -11.30
N PRO A 162 20.97 8.79 -10.86
CA PRO A 162 21.48 7.93 -9.79
C PRO A 162 20.73 8.21 -8.50
N ILE A 163 20.41 7.16 -7.76
CA ILE A 163 19.77 7.24 -6.45
C ILE A 163 20.70 6.58 -5.43
N PRO A 164 21.52 7.34 -4.72
CA PRO A 164 22.37 6.80 -3.66
C PRO A 164 21.52 6.08 -2.61
N HIS A 165 21.95 4.88 -2.24
CA HIS A 165 21.28 4.11 -1.21
C HIS A 165 22.27 3.27 -0.43
N ARG A 166 21.92 2.93 0.82
CA ARG A 166 22.68 2.00 1.64
C ARG A 166 21.78 1.12 2.49
N ASP A 167 22.28 -0.10 2.76
CA ASP A 167 21.64 -1.02 3.68
C ASP A 167 21.87 -0.56 5.14
N VAL A 168 20.83 -0.67 5.94
CA VAL A 168 20.85 -0.40 7.38
C VAL A 168 20.15 -1.54 8.12
N GLU A 169 20.27 -1.56 9.45
CA GLU A 169 19.63 -2.58 10.28
C GLU A 169 18.12 -2.70 10.00
N PRO A 170 17.57 -3.92 10.03
CA PRO A 170 16.15 -4.15 9.82
C PRO A 170 15.31 -3.44 10.89
N ARG A 171 14.10 -3.05 10.51
CA ARG A 171 13.13 -2.49 11.45
C ARG A 171 12.48 -3.61 12.25
N PRO A 172 12.41 -3.51 13.60
CA PRO A 172 11.72 -4.51 14.41
C PRO A 172 10.26 -4.69 13.99
N GLY A 173 9.83 -5.94 13.79
CA GLY A 173 8.45 -6.28 13.43
C GLY A 173 8.05 -5.96 11.99
N ASP A 174 9.01 -5.76 11.09
CA ASP A 174 8.71 -5.58 9.66
C ASP A 174 8.69 -6.96 8.96
N PRO A 175 7.53 -7.46 8.48
CA PRO A 175 7.46 -8.76 7.83
C PRO A 175 8.26 -8.78 6.52
N PRO A 176 8.90 -9.92 6.17
CA PRO A 176 9.64 -10.05 4.92
C PRO A 176 8.79 -9.73 3.69
N GLU A 177 7.55 -10.22 3.66
CA GLU A 177 6.68 -10.10 2.50
C GLU A 177 5.24 -9.77 2.92
N LEU A 178 4.64 -8.80 2.22
CA LEU A 178 3.24 -8.40 2.38
C LEU A 178 2.62 -8.15 1.00
N VAL A 179 1.90 -9.16 0.52
CA VAL A 179 1.19 -9.15 -0.77
C VAL A 179 -0.24 -9.61 -0.52
N ALA A 180 -1.22 -8.89 -1.05
CA ALA A 180 -2.63 -9.22 -0.84
C ALA A 180 -3.24 -9.96 -2.02
N SER A 181 -4.10 -10.95 -1.76
CA SER A 181 -5.05 -11.40 -2.80
C SER A 181 -6.12 -10.33 -3.00
N GLY A 182 -6.30 -9.90 -4.26
CA GLY A 182 -7.40 -9.04 -4.69
C GLY A 182 -8.58 -9.81 -5.31
N ASP A 183 -8.61 -11.13 -5.20
CA ASP A 183 -9.56 -11.98 -5.92
C ASP A 183 -11.00 -11.73 -5.51
N LEU A 184 -11.25 -11.54 -4.21
CA LEU A 184 -12.59 -11.26 -3.72
C LEU A 184 -13.10 -9.88 -4.20
N ALA A 185 -12.24 -8.87 -4.23
CA ALA A 185 -12.59 -7.55 -4.79
C ALA A 185 -12.88 -7.64 -6.29
N ARG A 186 -12.12 -8.43 -7.05
CA ARG A 186 -12.41 -8.72 -8.47
C ARG A 186 -13.75 -9.40 -8.65
N GLN A 187 -14.05 -10.39 -7.80
CA GLN A 187 -15.31 -11.13 -7.88
C GLN A 187 -16.52 -10.28 -7.54
N ILE A 188 -16.48 -9.54 -6.42
CA ILE A 188 -17.62 -8.81 -5.86
C ILE A 188 -17.82 -7.45 -6.50
N LEU A 189 -16.75 -6.65 -6.57
CA LEU A 189 -16.82 -5.28 -7.09
C LEU A 189 -16.50 -5.18 -8.59
N LYS A 190 -16.02 -6.25 -9.22
CA LYS A 190 -15.44 -6.22 -10.57
C LYS A 190 -14.23 -5.27 -10.67
N TRP A 191 -13.60 -5.01 -9.53
CA TRP A 191 -12.44 -4.14 -9.45
C TRP A 191 -11.20 -4.84 -9.99
N ASN A 192 -10.51 -4.19 -10.92
CA ASN A 192 -9.25 -4.67 -11.47
C ASN A 192 -8.24 -3.51 -11.41
N PRO A 193 -7.11 -3.64 -10.73
CA PRO A 193 -6.05 -2.64 -10.77
C PRO A 193 -5.46 -2.59 -12.19
N HIS A 194 -5.29 -1.38 -12.72
CA HIS A 194 -4.85 -1.15 -14.10
C HIS A 194 -3.40 -0.70 -14.19
N TYR A 195 -2.89 -0.04 -13.14
CA TYR A 195 -1.58 0.59 -13.17
C TYR A 195 -0.48 -0.37 -12.73
N SER A 196 0.57 -0.46 -13.55
CA SER A 196 1.82 -1.17 -13.22
C SER A 196 2.67 -0.36 -12.22
N LEU A 197 3.71 -0.98 -11.65
CA LEU A 197 4.64 -0.27 -10.76
C LEU A 197 5.37 0.86 -11.50
N GLU A 198 5.70 0.66 -12.78
CA GLU A 198 6.29 1.66 -13.65
C GLU A 198 5.41 2.91 -13.75
N GLU A 199 4.11 2.72 -13.98
CA GLU A 199 3.15 3.81 -14.08
C GLU A 199 2.90 4.49 -12.73
N ILE A 200 2.88 3.72 -11.63
CA ILE A 200 2.84 4.25 -10.26
C ILE A 200 4.00 5.20 -10.02
N ILE A 201 5.22 4.76 -10.32
CA ILE A 201 6.43 5.58 -10.12
C ILE A 201 6.44 6.78 -11.08
N ALA A 202 6.06 6.58 -12.35
CA ALA A 202 6.04 7.66 -13.34
C ALA A 202 5.07 8.79 -12.94
N THR A 203 3.87 8.45 -12.48
CA THR A 203 2.90 9.46 -12.01
C THR A 203 3.38 10.17 -10.74
N ALA A 204 3.96 9.42 -9.79
CA ALA A 204 4.58 10.01 -8.60
C ALA A 204 5.74 10.94 -8.96
N TRP A 205 6.58 10.56 -9.95
CA TRP A 205 7.68 11.39 -10.41
C TRP A 205 7.22 12.72 -11.00
N ILE A 206 6.18 12.72 -11.85
CA ILE A 206 5.58 13.94 -12.41
C ILE A 206 5.13 14.88 -11.29
N TRP A 207 4.48 14.34 -10.25
CA TRP A 207 4.02 15.10 -9.09
C TRP A 207 5.17 15.70 -8.29
N HIS A 208 6.17 14.88 -7.92
CA HIS A 208 7.28 15.32 -7.08
C HIS A 208 8.21 16.32 -7.75
N GLN A 209 8.27 16.35 -9.09
CA GLN A 209 9.00 17.39 -9.83
C GLN A 209 8.35 18.77 -9.73
N ASN A 210 7.04 18.85 -9.54
CA ASN A 210 6.31 20.11 -9.49
C ASN A 210 5.05 20.00 -8.61
N PRO A 211 5.21 19.81 -7.30
CA PRO A 211 4.08 19.75 -6.38
C PRO A 211 3.33 21.08 -6.36
N LYS A 212 2.01 21.04 -6.33
CA LYS A 212 1.16 22.24 -6.43
C LYS A 212 0.80 22.84 -5.07
N PHE A 213 1.18 22.19 -3.98
CA PHE A 213 0.95 22.64 -2.59
C PHE A 213 1.96 21.98 -1.64
#